data_9fb520e42589021a8f8cf6108615c0d9
#
_entry.id   9fb520e42589021a8f8cf6108615c0d9
#
_cell.length_a   1.000
_cell.length_b   1.000
_cell.length_c   1.000
_cell.angle_alpha   90.00
_cell.angle_beta   90.00
_cell.angle_gamma   90.00
#
_symmetry.space_group_name_H-M   'P 1'
#
loop_
_entity.id
_entity.type
_entity.pdbx_description
1 polymer ?
#
loop_
_entity_poly.entity_id
_entity_poly.type
_entity_poly.pdbx_seq_one_letter_code
_entity_poly.pdbx_strand_id
1 'polypeptide(L)'
;MGIRYRFDPSESFEMQEGFLKAYRESGFFPEWCSPGHRECMVGNNSAAVLADAWIKGIKVSDPETLWKGLVHGANNVHPEVKSTGRIGHEYYNTLGYVPYDVDINENAARTLEYAYDDWCIYQLGKSLGKSESELEIYARRAMNYQNLFDKEYSLMRGRNADGSFAEPFSPLK
;
A
#
# COMPACT_ATOMS: atom_id res chain seq x y z
N MET A 1 -21.96 -15.89 9.66
CA MET A 1 -21.07 -17.01 10.04
C MET A 1 -19.64 -16.50 10.01
N GLY A 2 -19.09 -16.10 11.16
CA GLY A 2 -17.75 -15.51 11.21
C GLY A 2 -16.71 -16.60 11.02
N ILE A 3 -15.83 -16.43 10.05
CA ILE A 3 -14.67 -17.30 9.90
C ILE A 3 -13.74 -16.99 11.09
N ARG A 4 -13.72 -17.90 12.07
CA ARG A 4 -12.74 -17.83 13.15
C ARG A 4 -11.43 -18.39 12.61
N TYR A 5 -10.54 -17.51 12.16
CA TYR A 5 -9.16 -17.90 11.97
C TYR A 5 -8.57 -18.18 13.35
N ARG A 6 -8.37 -19.46 13.66
CA ARG A 6 -7.47 -19.85 14.75
C ARG A 6 -6.06 -19.68 14.18
N PHE A 7 -5.50 -18.51 14.32
CA PHE A 7 -4.09 -18.33 14.07
C PHE A 7 -3.31 -18.97 15.22
N ASP A 8 -2.51 -19.98 14.89
CA ASP A 8 -1.42 -20.34 15.76
C ASP A 8 -0.41 -19.17 15.73
N PRO A 9 -0.10 -18.55 16.87
CA PRO A 9 0.85 -17.43 16.90
C PRO A 9 2.23 -17.79 16.35
N SER A 10 2.66 -19.05 16.44
CA SER A 10 3.94 -19.51 15.90
C SER A 10 3.93 -19.58 14.38
N GLU A 11 2.88 -20.13 13.77
CA GLU A 11 2.71 -20.13 12.31
C GLU A 11 2.60 -18.69 11.77
N SER A 12 1.89 -17.83 12.47
CA SER A 12 1.76 -16.44 12.08
C SER A 12 3.09 -15.69 12.15
N PHE A 13 3.92 -15.97 13.16
CA PHE A 13 5.28 -15.44 13.25
C PHE A 13 6.14 -15.89 12.06
N GLU A 14 6.12 -17.17 11.73
CA GLU A 14 6.88 -17.70 10.59
C GLU A 14 6.46 -17.09 9.26
N MET A 15 5.14 -16.83 9.07
CA MET A 15 4.65 -16.12 7.89
C MET A 15 5.22 -14.70 7.81
N GLN A 16 5.25 -13.96 8.93
CA GLN A 16 5.83 -12.60 8.96
C GLN A 16 7.35 -12.63 8.69
N GLU A 17 8.08 -13.60 9.23
CA GLU A 17 9.50 -13.80 8.92
C GLU A 17 9.72 -14.15 7.44
N GLY A 18 8.79 -14.88 6.82
CA GLY A 18 8.79 -15.15 5.39
C GLY A 18 8.74 -13.88 4.54
N PHE A 19 7.92 -12.90 4.94
CA PHE A 19 7.90 -11.58 4.29
C PHE A 19 9.25 -10.85 4.42
N LEU A 20 9.85 -10.85 5.62
CA LEU A 20 11.15 -10.23 5.83
C LEU A 20 12.24 -10.89 4.99
N LYS A 21 12.20 -12.21 4.87
CA LYS A 21 13.12 -12.96 4.03
C LYS A 21 12.96 -12.57 2.56
N ALA A 22 11.73 -12.53 2.04
CA ALA A 22 11.44 -12.10 0.68
C ALA A 22 11.98 -10.68 0.41
N TYR A 23 11.78 -9.75 1.34
CA TYR A 23 12.34 -8.41 1.23
C TYR A 23 13.87 -8.41 1.19
N ARG A 24 14.55 -9.18 2.04
CA ARG A 24 16.02 -9.28 2.04
C ARG A 24 16.57 -9.85 0.74
N GLU A 25 15.83 -10.73 0.08
CA GLU A 25 16.22 -11.36 -1.19
C GLU A 25 15.97 -10.49 -2.42
N SER A 26 14.85 -9.74 -2.44
CA SER A 26 14.39 -8.99 -3.63
C SER A 26 14.39 -7.46 -3.48
N GLY A 27 14.53 -6.96 -2.25
CA GLY A 27 14.39 -5.53 -1.94
C GLY A 27 12.93 -5.05 -1.80
N PHE A 28 11.94 -5.94 -1.98
CA PHE A 28 10.51 -5.61 -1.86
C PHE A 28 9.74 -6.67 -1.08
N PHE A 29 8.72 -6.24 -0.35
CA PHE A 29 7.71 -7.15 0.14
C PHE A 29 6.82 -7.62 -1.02
N PRO A 30 6.41 -8.91 -1.06
CA PRO A 30 5.56 -9.41 -2.12
C PRO A 30 4.14 -8.82 -2.01
N GLU A 31 3.56 -8.44 -3.13
CA GLU A 31 2.16 -8.05 -3.26
C GLU A 31 1.21 -9.26 -3.24
N TRP A 32 1.74 -10.43 -3.54
CA TRP A 32 1.05 -11.71 -3.57
C TRP A 32 1.90 -12.81 -2.96
N CYS A 33 1.35 -13.61 -2.02
CA CYS A 33 2.05 -14.71 -1.35
C CYS A 33 2.14 -15.96 -2.28
N SER A 34 2.97 -15.89 -3.29
CA SER A 34 3.27 -16.92 -4.27
C SER A 34 4.78 -16.97 -4.48
N PRO A 35 5.36 -18.06 -5.00
CA PRO A 35 6.79 -18.06 -5.32
C PRO A 35 7.15 -16.91 -6.27
N GLY A 36 8.01 -16.00 -5.80
CA GLY A 36 8.42 -14.79 -6.51
C GLY A 36 7.34 -13.70 -6.56
N HIS A 37 7.72 -12.55 -7.11
CA HIS A 37 6.80 -11.45 -7.38
C HIS A 37 5.92 -11.76 -8.60
N ARG A 38 4.67 -11.31 -8.56
CA ARG A 38 3.68 -11.51 -9.63
C ARG A 38 3.04 -10.18 -10.00
N GLU A 39 2.83 -9.96 -11.27
CA GLU A 39 2.15 -8.75 -11.77
C GLU A 39 0.62 -8.98 -11.79
N CYS A 40 0.00 -9.11 -10.60
CA CYS A 40 -1.38 -9.54 -10.49
C CYS A 40 -2.23 -8.78 -9.48
N MET A 41 -1.65 -7.88 -8.68
CA MET A 41 -2.40 -7.15 -7.64
C MET A 41 -2.30 -5.64 -7.81
N VAL A 42 -3.31 -4.95 -7.32
CA VAL A 42 -3.35 -3.49 -7.15
C VAL A 42 -3.03 -3.19 -5.68
N GLY A 43 -2.12 -2.25 -5.44
CA GLY A 43 -1.71 -1.89 -4.09
C GLY A 43 -0.47 -2.63 -3.58
N ASN A 44 0.04 -2.16 -2.45
CA ASN A 44 1.18 -2.74 -1.74
C ASN A 44 0.70 -3.39 -0.43
N ASN A 45 -0.27 -4.29 -0.55
CA ASN A 45 -1.11 -4.80 0.56
C ASN A 45 -0.34 -5.61 1.60
N SER A 46 0.93 -5.96 1.37
CA SER A 46 1.81 -6.47 2.41
C SER A 46 1.92 -5.49 3.59
N ALA A 47 1.78 -4.18 3.36
CA ALA A 47 1.75 -3.18 4.42
C ALA A 47 0.59 -3.41 5.39
N ALA A 48 -0.60 -3.70 4.88
CA ALA A 48 -1.78 -3.99 5.70
C ALA A 48 -1.59 -5.28 6.52
N VAL A 49 -1.10 -6.36 5.89
CA VAL A 49 -0.90 -7.66 6.55
C VAL A 49 0.15 -7.56 7.66
N LEU A 50 1.29 -6.93 7.37
CA LEU A 50 2.40 -6.81 8.31
C LEU A 50 2.07 -5.86 9.48
N ALA A 51 1.39 -4.74 9.20
CA ALA A 51 0.97 -3.80 10.23
C ALA A 51 -0.10 -4.40 11.15
N ASP A 52 -1.11 -5.08 10.58
CA ASP A 52 -2.18 -5.73 11.36
C ASP A 52 -1.62 -6.83 12.28
N ALA A 53 -0.72 -7.68 11.75
CA ALA A 53 -0.05 -8.71 12.54
C ALA A 53 0.75 -8.10 13.70
N TRP A 54 1.54 -7.07 13.42
CA TRP A 54 2.34 -6.37 14.44
C TRP A 54 1.48 -5.78 15.55
N ILE A 55 0.39 -5.05 15.19
CA ILE A 55 -0.51 -4.42 16.15
C ILE A 55 -1.22 -5.48 17.02
N LYS A 56 -1.55 -6.63 16.45
CA LYS A 56 -2.13 -7.77 17.16
C LYS A 56 -1.14 -8.56 18.02
N GLY A 57 0.11 -8.13 18.09
CA GLY A 57 1.14 -8.73 18.94
C GLY A 57 1.99 -9.81 18.29
N ILE A 58 1.79 -10.10 17.01
CA ILE A 58 2.64 -11.00 16.22
C ILE A 58 3.84 -10.19 15.73
N LYS A 59 4.92 -10.26 16.51
CA LYS A 59 6.12 -9.46 16.25
C LYS A 59 7.08 -10.20 15.33
N VAL A 60 7.81 -9.45 14.51
CA VAL A 60 8.93 -9.98 13.71
C VAL A 60 10.24 -9.88 14.49
N SER A 61 11.22 -10.67 14.08
CA SER A 61 12.56 -10.66 14.69
C SER A 61 13.34 -9.36 14.43
N ASP A 62 13.05 -8.67 13.33
CA ASP A 62 13.77 -7.47 12.88
C ASP A 62 12.80 -6.35 12.48
N PRO A 63 12.31 -5.56 13.47
CA PRO A 63 11.38 -4.46 13.22
C PRO A 63 11.94 -3.33 12.35
N GLU A 64 13.26 -3.14 12.38
CA GLU A 64 13.89 -2.11 11.54
C GLU A 64 13.87 -2.50 10.06
N THR A 65 14.12 -3.76 9.73
CA THR A 65 13.98 -4.28 8.37
C THR A 65 12.52 -4.21 7.92
N LEU A 66 11.55 -4.53 8.80
CA LEU A 66 10.13 -4.36 8.53
C LEU A 66 9.80 -2.91 8.14
N TRP A 67 10.19 -1.95 8.97
CA TRP A 67 9.97 -0.53 8.70
C TRP A 67 10.61 -0.07 7.39
N LYS A 68 11.91 -0.35 7.22
CA LYS A 68 12.65 0.01 5.99
C LYS A 68 12.00 -0.56 4.73
N GLY A 69 11.56 -1.80 4.76
CA GLY A 69 10.95 -2.45 3.61
C GLY A 69 9.61 -1.84 3.23
N LEU A 70 8.78 -1.48 4.21
CA LEU A 70 7.50 -0.81 3.96
C LEU A 70 7.71 0.60 3.40
N VAL A 71 8.62 1.37 4.00
CA VAL A 71 9.00 2.70 3.50
C VAL A 71 9.56 2.63 2.08
N HIS A 72 10.42 1.63 1.80
CA HIS A 72 10.98 1.43 0.47
C HIS A 72 9.88 1.13 -0.55
N GLY A 73 9.02 0.16 -0.29
CA GLY A 73 7.91 -0.22 -1.18
C GLY A 73 6.90 0.90 -1.40
N ALA A 74 6.68 1.78 -0.41
CA ALA A 74 5.79 2.93 -0.52
C ALA A 74 6.31 4.05 -1.44
N ASN A 75 7.60 4.06 -1.76
CA ASN A 75 8.24 5.14 -2.51
C ASN A 75 8.99 4.65 -3.76
N ASN A 76 8.89 3.37 -4.10
CA ASN A 76 9.58 2.77 -5.22
C ASN A 76 8.70 1.73 -5.93
N VAL A 77 9.10 1.38 -7.14
CA VAL A 77 8.54 0.28 -7.92
C VAL A 77 9.64 -0.72 -8.24
N HIS A 78 9.31 -2.01 -8.21
CA HIS A 78 10.26 -3.06 -8.57
C HIS A 78 10.67 -2.93 -10.04
N PRO A 79 11.96 -3.04 -10.40
CA PRO A 79 12.44 -2.78 -11.76
C PRO A 79 11.85 -3.72 -12.81
N GLU A 80 11.54 -4.97 -12.44
CA GLU A 80 11.06 -5.99 -13.36
C GLU A 80 9.56 -6.28 -13.23
N VAL A 81 9.00 -6.14 -12.02
CA VAL A 81 7.58 -6.46 -11.72
C VAL A 81 6.88 -5.19 -11.24
N LYS A 82 6.25 -4.48 -12.17
CA LYS A 82 5.70 -3.13 -11.95
C LYS A 82 4.58 -3.05 -10.92
N SER A 83 3.87 -4.14 -10.64
CA SER A 83 2.86 -4.17 -9.57
C SER A 83 3.48 -4.22 -8.17
N THR A 84 4.75 -4.63 -8.05
CA THR A 84 5.47 -4.70 -6.78
C THR A 84 6.03 -3.34 -6.41
N GLY A 85 5.78 -2.90 -5.21
CA GLY A 85 5.96 -1.52 -4.79
C GLY A 85 4.77 -0.68 -5.26
N ARG A 86 5.01 0.56 -5.71
CA ARG A 86 3.93 1.49 -6.11
C ARG A 86 4.20 2.10 -7.49
N ILE A 87 3.65 1.50 -8.54
CA ILE A 87 3.68 2.12 -9.87
C ILE A 87 2.93 3.46 -9.83
N GLY A 88 3.53 4.51 -10.41
CA GLY A 88 2.99 5.86 -10.38
C GLY A 88 3.19 6.59 -9.04
N HIS A 89 4.11 6.08 -8.19
CA HIS A 89 4.42 6.73 -6.90
C HIS A 89 4.87 8.19 -7.06
N GLU A 90 5.50 8.55 -8.16
CA GLU A 90 5.93 9.92 -8.45
C GLU A 90 4.73 10.87 -8.51
N TYR A 91 3.66 10.46 -9.20
CA TYR A 91 2.41 11.21 -9.27
C TYR A 91 1.68 11.18 -7.92
N TYR A 92 1.55 10.00 -7.32
CA TYR A 92 0.89 9.86 -6.03
C TYR A 92 1.54 10.71 -4.94
N ASN A 93 2.88 10.81 -4.94
CA ASN A 93 3.63 11.58 -3.96
C ASN A 93 3.51 13.10 -4.15
N THR A 94 3.28 13.57 -5.37
CA THR A 94 3.22 15.00 -5.73
C THR A 94 1.80 15.52 -5.85
N LEU A 95 0.91 14.78 -6.52
CA LEU A 95 -0.47 15.18 -6.79
C LEU A 95 -1.46 14.65 -5.73
N GLY A 96 -1.06 13.61 -4.98
CA GLY A 96 -1.93 12.91 -4.05
C GLY A 96 -2.85 11.88 -4.70
N TYR A 97 -2.61 11.50 -5.95
CA TYR A 97 -3.29 10.43 -6.67
C TYR A 97 -2.47 10.00 -7.89
N VAL A 98 -2.79 8.83 -8.43
CA VAL A 98 -2.27 8.35 -9.72
C VAL A 98 -3.22 8.85 -10.80
N PRO A 99 -2.76 9.66 -11.78
CA PRO A 99 -3.65 10.24 -12.79
C PRO A 99 -4.23 9.20 -13.75
N TYR A 100 -5.41 9.53 -14.28
CA TYR A 100 -6.12 8.70 -15.26
C TYR A 100 -5.45 8.71 -16.63
N ASP A 101 -4.86 9.84 -17.02
CA ASP A 101 -4.32 10.14 -18.36
C ASP A 101 -2.81 9.90 -18.51
N VAL A 102 -2.19 9.08 -17.64
CA VAL A 102 -0.74 8.79 -17.67
C VAL A 102 -0.41 7.33 -18.02
N ASP A 103 -1.33 6.61 -18.65
CA ASP A 103 -1.16 5.21 -19.09
C ASP A 103 -0.78 4.23 -17.95
N ILE A 104 -1.34 4.48 -16.77
CA ILE A 104 -1.26 3.54 -15.64
C ILE A 104 -2.65 2.97 -15.40
N ASN A 105 -2.80 1.65 -15.59
CA ASN A 105 -4.07 0.96 -15.38
C ASN A 105 -4.53 1.03 -13.91
N GLU A 106 -5.84 0.93 -13.69
CA GLU A 106 -6.42 0.85 -12.34
C GLU A 106 -6.01 2.03 -11.43
N ASN A 107 -5.74 3.20 -12.02
CA ASN A 107 -5.20 4.38 -11.34
C ASN A 107 -6.01 4.82 -10.12
N ALA A 108 -7.34 4.82 -10.21
CA ALA A 108 -8.22 5.14 -9.09
C ALA A 108 -8.10 4.10 -7.98
N ALA A 109 -8.16 2.79 -8.31
CA ALA A 109 -7.98 1.72 -7.35
C ALA A 109 -6.60 1.79 -6.68
N ARG A 110 -5.52 2.01 -7.45
CA ARG A 110 -4.17 2.20 -6.90
C ARG A 110 -4.11 3.35 -5.89
N THR A 111 -4.74 4.48 -6.20
CA THR A 111 -4.77 5.63 -5.29
C THR A 111 -5.44 5.28 -3.97
N LEU A 112 -6.57 4.55 -4.02
CA LEU A 112 -7.31 4.14 -2.82
C LEU A 112 -6.52 3.14 -1.98
N GLU A 113 -5.94 2.11 -2.61
CA GLU A 113 -5.11 1.12 -1.94
C GLU A 113 -3.86 1.74 -1.32
N TYR A 114 -3.15 2.62 -2.05
CA TYR A 114 -1.96 3.30 -1.52
C TYR A 114 -2.29 4.19 -0.31
N ALA A 115 -3.46 4.85 -0.30
CA ALA A 115 -3.90 5.63 0.85
C ALA A 115 -4.15 4.76 2.08
N TYR A 116 -4.76 3.58 1.90
CA TYR A 116 -4.95 2.60 2.96
C TYR A 116 -3.62 2.01 3.45
N ASP A 117 -2.73 1.66 2.54
CA ASP A 117 -1.39 1.18 2.88
C ASP A 117 -0.60 2.22 3.68
N ASP A 118 -0.68 3.50 3.31
CA ASP A 118 -0.03 4.59 4.05
C ASP A 118 -0.61 4.75 5.46
N TRP A 119 -1.92 4.56 5.63
CA TRP A 119 -2.52 4.50 6.97
C TRP A 119 -1.96 3.33 7.78
N CYS A 120 -1.78 2.16 7.18
CA CYS A 120 -1.20 0.99 7.82
C CYS A 120 0.27 1.24 8.23
N ILE A 121 1.07 1.83 7.34
CA ILE A 121 2.47 2.22 7.62
C ILE A 121 2.51 3.24 8.77
N TYR A 122 1.63 4.23 8.76
CA TYR A 122 1.51 5.20 9.85
C TYR A 122 1.22 4.55 11.20
N GLN A 123 0.24 3.64 11.27
CA GLN A 123 -0.10 2.94 12.51
C GLN A 123 1.04 2.05 13.01
N LEU A 124 1.69 1.33 12.11
CA LEU A 124 2.86 0.53 12.43
C LEU A 124 3.99 1.40 12.97
N GLY A 125 4.31 2.49 12.29
CA GLY A 125 5.38 3.40 12.69
C GLY A 125 5.14 4.00 14.08
N LYS A 126 3.90 4.37 14.40
CA LYS A 126 3.53 4.77 15.78
C LYS A 126 3.82 3.67 16.79
N SER A 127 3.43 2.44 16.49
CA SER A 127 3.68 1.29 17.37
C SER A 127 5.17 0.94 17.52
N LEU A 128 5.98 1.30 16.51
CA LEU A 128 7.45 1.16 16.54
C LEU A 128 8.16 2.35 17.22
N GLY A 129 7.43 3.39 17.61
CA GLY A 129 8.00 4.59 18.23
C GLY A 129 8.79 5.47 17.26
N LYS A 130 8.44 5.45 15.96
CA LYS A 130 9.04 6.36 14.97
C LYS A 130 8.65 7.80 15.25
N SER A 131 9.52 8.74 14.88
CA SER A 131 9.31 10.17 15.13
C SER A 131 8.12 10.73 14.34
N GLU A 132 7.53 11.83 14.84
CA GLU A 132 6.44 12.51 14.13
C GLU A 132 6.87 12.95 12.73
N SER A 133 8.12 13.39 12.55
CA SER A 133 8.66 13.80 11.25
C SER A 133 8.75 12.65 10.23
N GLU A 134 9.01 11.42 10.69
CA GLU A 134 8.96 10.23 9.82
C GLU A 134 7.53 9.83 9.49
N LEU A 135 6.57 10.10 10.37
CA LEU A 135 5.19 9.64 10.24
C LEU A 135 4.28 10.61 9.49
N GLU A 136 4.58 11.91 9.51
CA GLU A 136 3.73 12.95 8.95
C GLU A 136 3.34 12.71 7.48
N ILE A 137 4.29 12.26 6.68
CA ILE A 137 4.05 11.99 5.25
C ILE A 137 3.00 10.89 5.06
N TYR A 138 3.04 9.82 5.86
CA TYR A 138 2.08 8.71 5.77
C TYR A 138 0.72 9.10 6.32
N ALA A 139 0.67 9.88 7.41
CA ALA A 139 -0.57 10.43 7.95
C ALA A 139 -1.30 11.30 6.90
N ARG A 140 -0.56 12.15 6.20
CA ARG A 140 -1.09 12.99 5.12
C ARG A 140 -1.56 12.16 3.93
N ARG A 141 -0.72 11.23 3.45
CA ARG A 141 -1.04 10.38 2.29
C ARG A 141 -2.22 9.44 2.54
N ALA A 142 -2.44 9.02 3.77
CA ALA A 142 -3.61 8.24 4.17
C ALA A 142 -4.94 8.96 3.85
N MET A 143 -4.93 10.29 3.69
CA MET A 143 -6.09 11.08 3.31
C MET A 143 -6.24 11.29 1.79
N ASN A 144 -5.30 10.79 0.99
CA ASN A 144 -5.26 11.00 -0.45
C ASN A 144 -6.48 10.43 -1.20
N TYR A 145 -7.17 9.41 -0.64
CA TYR A 145 -8.41 8.89 -1.20
C TYR A 145 -9.45 9.99 -1.44
N GLN A 146 -9.44 11.07 -0.65
CA GLN A 146 -10.37 12.20 -0.79
C GLN A 146 -10.21 12.94 -2.12
N ASN A 147 -9.02 12.89 -2.73
CA ASN A 147 -8.75 13.55 -4.00
C ASN A 147 -9.54 12.95 -5.17
N LEU A 148 -9.99 11.70 -5.03
CA LEU A 148 -10.79 11.02 -6.05
C LEU A 148 -12.30 11.09 -5.80
N PHE A 149 -12.73 11.62 -4.65
CA PHE A 149 -14.16 11.71 -4.34
C PHE A 149 -14.81 12.87 -5.10
N ASP A 150 -15.67 12.53 -6.04
CA ASP A 150 -16.49 13.49 -6.77
C ASP A 150 -17.80 13.73 -6.02
N LYS A 151 -17.96 14.96 -5.54
CA LYS A 151 -19.15 15.36 -4.77
C LYS A 151 -20.42 15.44 -5.64
N GLU A 152 -20.29 15.70 -6.93
CA GLU A 152 -21.43 15.78 -7.86
C GLU A 152 -22.08 14.41 -8.03
N TYR A 153 -21.25 13.38 -8.25
CA TYR A 153 -21.73 12.00 -8.44
C TYR A 153 -21.78 11.20 -7.13
N SER A 154 -21.17 11.70 -6.05
CA SER A 154 -20.99 10.97 -4.77
C SER A 154 -20.26 9.64 -4.95
N LEU A 155 -19.29 9.57 -5.86
CA LEU A 155 -18.51 8.39 -6.22
C LEU A 155 -17.02 8.71 -6.31
N MET A 156 -16.17 7.68 -6.20
CA MET A 156 -14.76 7.77 -6.51
C MET A 156 -14.59 7.74 -8.04
N ARG A 157 -13.81 8.68 -8.59
CA ARG A 157 -13.57 8.83 -10.03
C ARG A 157 -12.07 8.96 -10.33
N GLY A 158 -11.67 8.50 -11.51
CA GLY A 158 -10.35 8.81 -12.06
C GLY A 158 -10.19 10.33 -12.27
N ARG A 159 -9.00 10.85 -11.96
CA ARG A 159 -8.65 12.26 -12.09
C ARG A 159 -7.46 12.42 -13.02
N ASN A 160 -7.53 13.38 -13.93
CA ASN A 160 -6.43 13.69 -14.84
C ASN A 160 -5.28 14.42 -14.14
N ALA A 161 -4.11 14.44 -14.74
CA ALA A 161 -2.92 15.11 -14.17
C ALA A 161 -3.13 16.62 -13.96
N ASP A 162 -4.02 17.26 -14.74
CA ASP A 162 -4.40 18.66 -14.59
C ASP A 162 -5.40 18.94 -13.46
N GLY A 163 -5.87 17.88 -12.78
CA GLY A 163 -6.81 17.97 -11.67
C GLY A 163 -8.28 17.88 -12.04
N SER A 164 -8.64 17.81 -13.32
CA SER A 164 -10.02 17.55 -13.77
C SER A 164 -10.42 16.09 -13.56
N PHE A 165 -11.72 15.81 -13.39
CA PHE A 165 -12.18 14.43 -13.39
C PHE A 165 -12.24 13.87 -14.81
N ALA A 166 -11.91 12.58 -14.96
CA ALA A 166 -11.91 11.90 -16.26
C ALA A 166 -13.32 11.81 -16.85
N GLU A 167 -13.43 12.10 -18.15
CA GLU A 167 -14.67 12.01 -18.92
C GLU A 167 -14.46 11.16 -20.19
N PRO A 168 -15.49 10.42 -20.67
CA PRO A 168 -16.82 10.26 -20.07
C PRO A 168 -16.77 9.32 -18.85
N PHE A 169 -17.60 9.59 -17.85
CA PHE A 169 -17.70 8.74 -16.66
C PHE A 169 -18.93 7.82 -16.70
N SER A 170 -18.70 6.56 -16.38
CA SER A 170 -19.76 5.57 -16.15
C SER A 170 -19.40 4.71 -14.95
N PRO A 171 -20.22 4.64 -13.90
CA PRO A 171 -19.95 3.79 -12.74
C PRO A 171 -20.09 2.29 -13.02
N LEU A 172 -20.55 1.93 -14.24
CA LEU A 172 -20.77 0.54 -14.66
C LEU A 172 -19.76 0.05 -15.70
N LYS A 173 -18.74 0.83 -15.99
CA LYS A 173 -17.71 0.49 -16.98
C LYS A 173 -16.33 0.58 -16.37
#